data_b9353f954d9a5300612312e698991b75
#
_entry.id   b9353f954d9a5300612312e698991b75
#
_cell.length_a   1.000
_cell.length_b   1.000
_cell.length_c   1.000
_cell.angle_alpha   90.00
_cell.angle_beta   90.00
_cell.angle_gamma   90.00
#
_symmetry.space_group_name_H-M   'P 1'
#
loop_
_entity.id
_entity.type
_entity.pdbx_description
1 polymer ?
#
loop_
_entity_poly.entity_id
_entity_poly.type
_entity_poly.pdbx_seq_one_letter_code
_entity_poly.pdbx_strand_id
1 'polypeptide(L)'
;MYEIMTADEAIRLIRDGDCICVNSFVGIENPIELHEAIYRRYQKMQSPTHLTMISSAGFGVWDDEHNAEGYIREGAVDKLICGHFGAMLSTKKLVLEDRFEAYNLPLGCISHAIRAQAGGLPGALSKVGLDIFVDPRKDGPGINRISIDDSLVRHVEVDGEEFLYYKLPKINIALIKGTAADRKGNITFDDMFMSGDALSICQAVKANRGKVIVQVDRLVDTPSRPRNAIIPGCLVDAIVVAEPEARNEAYTALTGSFEIPYEEWNTWSERLDSVSVKQSKNSTVANIIGKRASKELRVDDIVNIGIGIPEMVSRFARKSGMLDMVTLTVESGGIGGFPVSGEAFGAMIGAASVYDMANQFDLYDNGGLDVCFMGALEVDKEGNVNAHRGPGAFAGIGGFANITAKTPTVVFCFSFTAKGLEVSQKKGIVEIEKEGSISKFVDRVKSISFSARRAIANGQKVLYVTERCVFRLTPKGLKLIEVYPGIDVQKDILDLLPFEVEV
;
A
#
# COMPACT_ATOMS: atom_id res chain seq x y z
N MET A 1 31.46 -12.50 -5.94
CA MET A 1 31.94 -11.43 -6.85
C MET A 1 30.80 -11.18 -7.81
N TYR A 2 30.37 -9.96 -7.97
CA TYR A 2 29.30 -9.60 -8.92
C TYR A 2 29.84 -9.60 -10.36
N GLU A 3 28.92 -9.73 -11.32
CA GLU A 3 29.21 -9.58 -12.74
C GLU A 3 28.35 -8.46 -13.34
N ILE A 4 28.93 -7.65 -14.24
CA ILE A 4 28.17 -6.68 -15.02
C ILE A 4 27.67 -7.42 -16.25
N MET A 5 26.36 -7.43 -16.46
CA MET A 5 25.67 -8.23 -17.48
C MET A 5 24.66 -7.35 -18.22
N THR A 6 24.31 -7.74 -19.45
CA THR A 6 23.07 -7.29 -20.08
C THR A 6 21.85 -7.87 -19.34
N ALA A 7 20.70 -7.24 -19.48
CA ALA A 7 19.47 -7.76 -18.87
C ALA A 7 19.17 -9.19 -19.33
N ASP A 8 19.32 -9.47 -20.64
CA ASP A 8 19.08 -10.80 -21.21
C ASP A 8 20.07 -11.88 -20.71
N GLU A 9 21.28 -11.50 -20.29
CA GLU A 9 22.24 -12.42 -19.63
C GLU A 9 21.88 -12.64 -18.18
N ALA A 10 21.59 -11.59 -17.45
CA ALA A 10 21.29 -11.63 -16.02
C ALA A 10 20.05 -12.48 -15.72
N ILE A 11 18.99 -12.37 -16.50
CA ILE A 11 17.76 -13.15 -16.29
C ILE A 11 17.93 -14.65 -16.58
N ARG A 12 19.05 -15.11 -17.15
CA ARG A 12 19.37 -16.54 -17.28
C ARG A 12 19.67 -17.18 -15.91
N LEU A 13 19.95 -16.38 -14.90
CA LEU A 13 20.09 -16.83 -13.53
C LEU A 13 18.78 -17.31 -12.92
N ILE A 14 17.64 -16.90 -13.50
CA ILE A 14 16.29 -17.30 -13.08
C ILE A 14 15.94 -18.64 -13.73
N ARG A 15 15.43 -19.57 -12.94
CA ARG A 15 15.05 -20.93 -13.34
C ARG A 15 13.58 -21.17 -13.15
N ASP A 16 13.07 -22.21 -13.79
CA ASP A 16 11.71 -22.69 -13.55
C ASP A 16 11.53 -23.06 -12.07
N GLY A 17 10.41 -22.66 -11.49
CA GLY A 17 10.09 -22.90 -10.07
C GLY A 17 10.72 -21.93 -9.07
N ASP A 18 11.49 -20.95 -9.52
CA ASP A 18 12.10 -19.97 -8.62
C ASP A 18 11.06 -19.08 -7.91
N CYS A 19 11.42 -18.65 -6.70
CA CYS A 19 10.66 -17.68 -5.92
C CYS A 19 11.34 -16.31 -6.02
N ILE A 20 10.71 -15.41 -6.75
CA ILE A 20 11.21 -14.05 -7.03
C ILE A 20 10.59 -13.08 -6.03
N CYS A 21 11.43 -12.28 -5.36
CA CYS A 21 10.98 -11.12 -4.60
C CYS A 21 11.39 -9.83 -5.32
N VAL A 22 10.41 -8.96 -5.55
CA VAL A 22 10.59 -7.67 -6.21
C VAL A 22 10.52 -6.56 -5.17
N ASN A 23 11.57 -5.70 -5.13
CA ASN A 23 11.53 -4.45 -4.37
C ASN A 23 10.85 -3.38 -5.22
N SER A 24 9.65 -2.99 -4.85
CA SER A 24 8.87 -1.95 -5.53
C SER A 24 7.75 -1.45 -4.62
N PHE A 25 7.30 -0.24 -4.85
CA PHE A 25 6.10 0.28 -4.20
C PHE A 25 5.17 0.85 -5.27
N VAL A 26 4.21 0.03 -5.74
CA VAL A 26 3.32 0.35 -6.85
C VAL A 26 4.15 0.77 -8.09
N GLY A 27 4.10 2.05 -8.49
CA GLY A 27 4.81 2.57 -9.67
C GLY A 27 6.27 2.96 -9.45
N ILE A 28 6.74 3.05 -8.19
CA ILE A 28 8.11 3.48 -7.91
C ILE A 28 9.05 2.29 -7.66
N GLU A 29 10.34 2.46 -7.96
CA GLU A 29 11.43 1.50 -7.74
C GLU A 29 11.26 0.18 -8.53
N ASN A 30 10.52 0.17 -9.64
CA ASN A 30 10.35 -1.04 -10.45
C ASN A 30 11.58 -1.31 -11.34
N PRO A 31 12.13 -2.55 -11.33
CA PRO A 31 13.21 -2.95 -12.21
C PRO A 31 12.69 -3.33 -13.62
N ILE A 32 12.19 -2.33 -14.37
CA ILE A 32 11.46 -2.49 -15.64
C ILE A 32 12.30 -3.26 -16.66
N GLU A 33 13.58 -2.92 -16.85
CA GLU A 33 14.48 -3.61 -17.78
C GLU A 33 14.57 -5.12 -17.51
N LEU A 34 14.61 -5.50 -16.22
CA LEU A 34 14.67 -6.91 -15.84
C LEU A 34 13.33 -7.62 -16.12
N HIS A 35 12.20 -6.97 -15.84
CA HIS A 35 10.89 -7.53 -16.14
C HIS A 35 10.68 -7.73 -17.65
N GLU A 36 11.06 -6.75 -18.46
CA GLU A 36 10.97 -6.85 -19.91
C GLU A 36 11.91 -7.95 -20.46
N ALA A 37 13.11 -8.12 -19.90
CA ALA A 37 14.01 -9.18 -20.31
C ALA A 37 13.44 -10.58 -19.97
N ILE A 38 12.81 -10.75 -18.78
CA ILE A 38 12.09 -11.97 -18.43
C ILE A 38 10.97 -12.25 -19.44
N TYR A 39 10.20 -11.20 -19.79
CA TYR A 39 9.10 -11.34 -20.75
C TYR A 39 9.60 -11.72 -22.15
N ARG A 40 10.64 -11.05 -22.66
CA ARG A 40 11.29 -11.39 -23.94
C ARG A 40 11.77 -12.84 -23.97
N ARG A 41 12.39 -13.31 -22.86
CA ARG A 41 12.85 -14.71 -22.74
C ARG A 41 11.67 -15.67 -22.74
N TYR A 42 10.60 -15.37 -21.98
CA TYR A 42 9.42 -16.21 -21.91
C TYR A 42 8.75 -16.36 -23.27
N GLN A 43 8.58 -15.28 -24.02
CA GLN A 43 8.02 -15.32 -25.36
C GLN A 43 8.82 -16.21 -26.33
N LYS A 44 10.16 -16.20 -26.22
CA LYS A 44 11.05 -16.99 -27.10
C LYS A 44 11.17 -18.45 -26.72
N MET A 45 11.19 -18.76 -25.42
CA MET A 45 11.62 -20.04 -24.90
C MET A 45 10.55 -20.74 -24.04
N GLN A 46 9.45 -20.09 -23.72
CA GLN A 46 8.45 -20.53 -22.75
C GLN A 46 9.08 -20.89 -21.40
N SER A 47 10.09 -20.14 -20.97
CA SER A 47 10.83 -20.28 -19.71
C SER A 47 11.33 -18.88 -19.29
N PRO A 48 11.33 -18.56 -17.97
CA PRO A 48 11.01 -19.42 -16.84
C PRO A 48 9.51 -19.66 -16.65
N THR A 49 9.14 -20.79 -16.05
CA THR A 49 7.78 -21.20 -15.72
C THR A 49 7.65 -21.54 -14.23
N HIS A 50 6.42 -21.74 -13.76
CA HIS A 50 6.13 -22.14 -12.37
C HIS A 50 6.71 -21.19 -11.32
N LEU A 51 6.80 -19.90 -11.65
CA LEU A 51 7.35 -18.89 -10.76
C LEU A 51 6.40 -18.61 -9.59
N THR A 52 7.00 -18.41 -8.41
CA THR A 52 6.34 -17.73 -7.29
C THR A 52 6.83 -16.29 -7.25
N MET A 53 5.93 -15.32 -7.17
CA MET A 53 6.30 -13.91 -7.04
C MET A 53 5.85 -13.34 -5.70
N ILE A 54 6.69 -12.53 -5.09
CA ILE A 54 6.43 -11.83 -3.83
C ILE A 54 6.75 -10.35 -4.01
N SER A 55 5.85 -9.48 -3.56
CA SER A 55 6.10 -8.05 -3.38
C SER A 55 5.29 -7.52 -2.21
N SER A 56 5.90 -6.71 -1.35
CA SER A 56 5.19 -6.12 -0.22
C SER A 56 4.08 -5.19 -0.69
N ALA A 57 4.38 -4.27 -1.62
CA ALA A 57 3.43 -3.22 -2.05
C ALA A 57 2.92 -3.36 -3.49
N GLY A 58 3.33 -4.41 -4.22
CA GLY A 58 3.00 -4.59 -5.64
C GLY A 58 3.96 -3.87 -6.58
N PHE A 59 3.88 -4.21 -7.86
CA PHE A 59 4.79 -3.77 -8.93
C PHE A 59 4.04 -3.27 -10.17
N GLY A 60 2.77 -2.90 -10.06
CA GLY A 60 1.98 -2.38 -11.17
C GLY A 60 2.18 -0.89 -11.40
N VAL A 61 2.21 -0.47 -12.65
CA VAL A 61 2.37 0.94 -13.07
C VAL A 61 1.12 1.51 -13.74
N TRP A 62 -0.04 0.93 -13.51
CA TRP A 62 -1.32 1.33 -14.08
C TRP A 62 -1.44 1.14 -15.60
N ASP A 63 -0.54 0.39 -16.21
CA ASP A 63 -0.64 -0.08 -17.59
C ASP A 63 -0.45 -1.60 -17.71
N ASP A 64 -0.79 -2.17 -18.86
CA ASP A 64 -0.74 -3.61 -19.10
C ASP A 64 0.49 -4.03 -19.95
N GLU A 65 1.32 -3.10 -20.36
CA GLU A 65 2.38 -3.34 -21.34
C GLU A 65 3.77 -3.50 -20.72
N HIS A 66 3.99 -2.80 -19.59
CA HIS A 66 5.28 -2.77 -18.90
C HIS A 66 5.26 -3.60 -17.62
N ASN A 67 6.41 -3.93 -17.07
CA ASN A 67 6.62 -4.73 -15.86
C ASN A 67 6.38 -6.23 -15.99
N ALA A 68 6.12 -6.82 -14.81
CA ALA A 68 5.84 -8.24 -14.66
C ALA A 68 4.52 -8.69 -15.30
N GLU A 69 3.59 -7.78 -15.60
CA GLU A 69 2.26 -8.15 -16.09
C GLU A 69 2.29 -8.92 -17.42
N GLY A 70 3.27 -8.68 -18.27
CA GLY A 70 3.44 -9.40 -19.54
C GLY A 70 3.62 -10.90 -19.36
N TYR A 71 4.62 -11.33 -18.60
CA TYR A 71 4.87 -12.75 -18.40
C TYR A 71 3.91 -13.43 -17.40
N ILE A 72 3.30 -12.67 -16.46
CA ILE A 72 2.21 -13.16 -15.64
C ILE A 72 0.99 -13.50 -16.52
N ARG A 73 0.64 -12.61 -17.43
CA ARG A 73 -0.49 -12.79 -18.36
C ARG A 73 -0.33 -14.02 -19.24
N GLU A 74 0.88 -14.31 -19.65
CA GLU A 74 1.17 -15.47 -20.51
C GLU A 74 1.35 -16.79 -19.73
N GLY A 75 1.32 -16.76 -18.39
CA GLY A 75 1.28 -17.96 -17.57
C GLY A 75 2.63 -18.43 -17.04
N ALA A 76 3.62 -17.55 -16.92
CA ALA A 76 4.90 -17.88 -16.27
C ALA A 76 4.80 -18.07 -14.76
N VAL A 77 3.75 -17.54 -14.13
CA VAL A 77 3.59 -17.46 -12.68
C VAL A 77 2.46 -18.35 -12.20
N ASP A 78 2.75 -19.22 -11.24
CA ASP A 78 1.77 -20.11 -10.58
C ASP A 78 1.27 -19.53 -9.26
N LYS A 79 2.07 -18.68 -8.59
CA LYS A 79 1.73 -18.14 -7.27
C LYS A 79 2.18 -16.69 -7.12
N LEU A 80 1.27 -15.82 -6.65
CA LEU A 80 1.56 -14.42 -6.33
C LEU A 80 1.15 -14.09 -4.89
N ILE A 81 2.08 -13.58 -4.10
CA ILE A 81 1.86 -13.11 -2.73
C ILE A 81 2.14 -11.61 -2.70
N CYS A 82 1.12 -10.81 -2.41
CA CYS A 82 1.25 -9.36 -2.52
C CYS A 82 0.31 -8.62 -1.55
N GLY A 83 0.75 -7.44 -1.09
CA GLY A 83 -0.09 -6.56 -0.26
C GLY A 83 -1.11 -5.78 -1.06
N HIS A 84 -0.74 -5.29 -2.25
CA HIS A 84 -1.59 -4.42 -3.06
C HIS A 84 -1.59 -4.81 -4.53
N PHE A 85 -2.79 -4.93 -5.11
CA PHE A 85 -3.03 -5.34 -6.49
C PHE A 85 -3.63 -4.21 -7.35
N GLY A 86 -3.93 -3.06 -6.74
CA GLY A 86 -4.72 -1.99 -7.36
C GLY A 86 -4.18 -1.51 -8.69
N ALA A 87 -2.87 -1.35 -8.81
CA ALA A 87 -2.18 -0.86 -10.00
C ALA A 87 -1.85 -1.95 -11.04
N MET A 88 -2.05 -3.24 -10.71
CA MET A 88 -1.79 -4.37 -11.59
C MET A 88 -3.06 -4.73 -12.36
N LEU A 89 -3.30 -4.08 -13.52
CA LEU A 89 -4.60 -4.10 -14.19
C LEU A 89 -4.97 -5.47 -14.78
N SER A 90 -4.08 -6.09 -15.56
CA SER A 90 -4.32 -7.43 -16.13
C SER A 90 -4.21 -8.53 -15.09
N THR A 91 -3.24 -8.43 -14.17
CA THR A 91 -3.05 -9.40 -13.08
C THR A 91 -4.30 -9.55 -12.23
N LYS A 92 -4.95 -8.44 -11.83
CA LYS A 92 -6.23 -8.49 -11.08
C LYS A 92 -7.31 -9.29 -11.79
N LYS A 93 -7.44 -9.11 -13.10
CA LYS A 93 -8.42 -9.84 -13.91
C LYS A 93 -8.13 -11.35 -13.89
N LEU A 94 -6.87 -11.72 -14.10
CA LEU A 94 -6.44 -13.11 -14.09
C LEU A 94 -6.64 -13.79 -12.72
N VAL A 95 -6.42 -13.05 -11.63
CA VAL A 95 -6.71 -13.52 -10.26
C VAL A 95 -8.20 -13.85 -10.11
N LEU A 96 -9.09 -12.96 -10.58
CA LEU A 96 -10.54 -13.18 -10.50
C LEU A 96 -11.02 -14.32 -11.42
N GLU A 97 -10.23 -14.66 -12.45
CA GLU A 97 -10.47 -15.79 -13.38
C GLU A 97 -9.83 -17.12 -12.91
N ASP A 98 -9.28 -17.17 -11.69
CA ASP A 98 -8.62 -18.36 -11.11
C ASP A 98 -7.44 -18.88 -11.97
N ARG A 99 -6.67 -17.99 -12.63
CA ARG A 99 -5.61 -18.41 -13.56
C ARG A 99 -4.33 -18.86 -12.85
N PHE A 100 -4.06 -18.39 -11.65
CA PHE A 100 -2.94 -18.76 -10.79
C PHE A 100 -3.32 -18.49 -9.31
N GLU A 101 -2.59 -19.09 -8.37
CA GLU A 101 -2.79 -18.85 -6.94
C GLU A 101 -2.42 -17.41 -6.56
N ALA A 102 -3.31 -16.69 -5.87
CA ALA A 102 -3.06 -15.34 -5.42
C ALA A 102 -3.42 -15.15 -3.94
N TYR A 103 -2.50 -14.57 -3.19
CA TYR A 103 -2.63 -14.35 -1.75
C TYR A 103 -2.44 -12.89 -1.42
N ASN A 104 -3.31 -12.37 -0.56
CA ASN A 104 -3.24 -11.00 -0.07
C ASN A 104 -2.91 -10.98 1.41
N LEU A 105 -1.78 -10.39 1.75
CA LEU A 105 -1.29 -10.22 3.10
C LEU A 105 -1.11 -8.73 3.42
N PRO A 106 -1.22 -8.31 4.70
CA PRO A 106 -0.86 -6.94 5.07
C PRO A 106 0.58 -6.62 4.69
N LEU A 107 0.79 -5.46 4.09
CA LEU A 107 2.07 -5.04 3.50
C LEU A 107 3.22 -5.14 4.52
N GLY A 108 3.02 -4.57 5.73
CA GLY A 108 4.03 -4.64 6.79
C GLY A 108 4.31 -6.07 7.26
N CYS A 109 3.31 -6.97 7.23
CA CYS A 109 3.53 -8.36 7.59
C CYS A 109 4.39 -9.11 6.55
N ILE A 110 4.27 -8.77 5.25
CA ILE A 110 5.16 -9.28 4.20
C ILE A 110 6.58 -8.77 4.44
N SER A 111 6.74 -7.47 4.63
CA SER A 111 8.03 -6.81 4.89
C SER A 111 8.74 -7.43 6.11
N HIS A 112 8.02 -7.60 7.23
CA HIS A 112 8.55 -8.27 8.42
C HIS A 112 8.90 -9.75 8.18
N ALA A 113 8.12 -10.48 7.38
CA ALA A 113 8.42 -11.87 7.06
C ALA A 113 9.65 -12.01 6.15
N ILE A 114 9.89 -11.06 5.22
CA ILE A 114 11.12 -10.95 4.44
C ILE A 114 12.32 -10.72 5.38
N ARG A 115 12.23 -9.74 6.29
CA ARG A 115 13.27 -9.45 7.27
C ARG A 115 13.54 -10.62 8.21
N ALA A 116 12.50 -11.34 8.63
CA ALA A 116 12.65 -12.54 9.44
C ALA A 116 13.43 -13.62 8.66
N GLN A 117 13.10 -13.85 7.40
CA GLN A 117 13.82 -14.81 6.55
C GLN A 117 15.28 -14.39 6.31
N ALA A 118 15.58 -13.09 6.19
CA ALA A 118 16.94 -12.55 6.12
C ALA A 118 17.75 -12.90 7.37
N GLY A 119 17.13 -12.88 8.55
CA GLY A 119 17.71 -13.26 9.83
C GLY A 119 17.72 -14.77 10.10
N GLY A 120 17.30 -15.62 9.14
CA GLY A 120 17.25 -17.07 9.28
C GLY A 120 16.06 -17.56 10.13
N LEU A 121 15.09 -16.69 10.42
CA LEU A 121 13.87 -17.05 11.12
C LEU A 121 12.82 -17.64 10.15
N PRO A 122 11.97 -18.54 10.61
CA PRO A 122 11.02 -19.22 9.73
C PRO A 122 9.82 -18.34 9.32
N GLY A 123 9.63 -17.16 9.91
CA GLY A 123 8.56 -16.20 9.65
C GLY A 123 8.47 -15.14 10.73
N ALA A 124 7.50 -14.24 10.63
CA ALA A 124 7.25 -13.14 11.55
C ALA A 124 5.97 -13.35 12.37
N LEU A 125 5.98 -12.91 13.62
CA LEU A 125 4.80 -12.82 14.47
C LEU A 125 4.26 -11.40 14.43
N SER A 126 2.94 -11.25 14.31
CA SER A 126 2.27 -9.95 14.41
C SER A 126 0.86 -10.08 14.98
N LYS A 127 0.39 -9.05 15.68
CA LYS A 127 -1.01 -8.91 16.06
C LYS A 127 -1.86 -8.28 14.94
N VAL A 128 -1.21 -7.72 13.93
CA VAL A 128 -1.89 -7.22 12.72
C VAL A 128 -2.52 -8.39 11.98
N GLY A 129 -3.76 -8.22 11.57
CA GLY A 129 -4.50 -9.27 10.88
C GLY A 129 -5.46 -10.07 11.74
N LEU A 130 -5.30 -10.05 13.08
CA LEU A 130 -6.24 -10.73 13.97
C LEU A 130 -7.67 -10.21 13.79
N ASP A 131 -8.65 -11.13 13.63
CA ASP A 131 -10.07 -10.85 13.40
C ASP A 131 -10.43 -10.14 12.09
N ILE A 132 -9.49 -9.97 11.18
CA ILE A 132 -9.79 -9.52 9.81
C ILE A 132 -9.66 -10.69 8.82
N PHE A 133 -9.93 -10.45 7.56
CA PHE A 133 -10.00 -11.50 6.55
C PHE A 133 -8.79 -12.45 6.52
N VAL A 134 -7.56 -11.93 6.70
CA VAL A 134 -6.32 -12.70 6.62
C VAL A 134 -6.15 -13.71 7.76
N ASP A 135 -6.87 -13.54 8.86
CA ASP A 135 -6.93 -14.52 9.97
C ASP A 135 -7.49 -15.85 9.45
N PRO A 136 -6.76 -16.99 9.58
CA PRO A 136 -7.24 -18.27 9.09
C PRO A 136 -8.54 -18.75 9.77
N ARG A 137 -8.93 -18.15 10.90
CA ARG A 137 -10.23 -18.39 11.55
C ARG A 137 -11.39 -17.62 10.86
N LYS A 138 -11.09 -16.80 9.86
CA LYS A 138 -12.01 -16.02 9.03
C LYS A 138 -11.92 -16.52 7.58
N ASP A 139 -11.61 -15.65 6.62
CA ASP A 139 -11.54 -15.97 5.20
C ASP A 139 -10.18 -16.61 4.80
N GLY A 140 -9.10 -16.27 5.54
CA GLY A 140 -7.71 -16.60 5.19
C GLY A 140 -7.14 -15.69 4.09
N PRO A 141 -5.85 -15.84 3.75
CA PRO A 141 -5.14 -14.95 2.83
C PRO A 141 -5.44 -15.19 1.35
N GLY A 142 -6.08 -16.31 0.98
CA GLY A 142 -6.38 -16.66 -0.41
C GLY A 142 -7.43 -15.74 -1.03
N ILE A 143 -7.18 -15.29 -2.27
CA ILE A 143 -8.08 -14.37 -2.96
C ILE A 143 -9.10 -15.10 -3.82
N ASN A 144 -8.68 -16.18 -4.48
CA ASN A 144 -9.46 -16.94 -5.45
C ASN A 144 -9.61 -18.41 -5.05
N ARG A 145 -10.40 -19.18 -5.79
CA ARG A 145 -10.79 -20.55 -5.41
C ARG A 145 -9.64 -21.54 -5.37
N ILE A 146 -8.58 -21.32 -6.14
CA ILE A 146 -7.42 -22.20 -6.21
C ILE A 146 -6.33 -21.85 -5.19
N SER A 147 -6.47 -20.71 -4.48
CA SER A 147 -5.53 -20.24 -3.45
C SER A 147 -5.84 -20.90 -2.11
N ILE A 148 -5.42 -22.14 -1.94
CA ILE A 148 -5.76 -23.01 -0.81
C ILE A 148 -4.59 -23.26 0.16
N ASP A 149 -3.43 -22.59 -0.05
CA ASP A 149 -2.26 -22.73 0.85
C ASP A 149 -2.50 -22.00 2.17
N ASP A 150 -2.81 -22.74 3.21
CA ASP A 150 -3.05 -22.28 4.57
C ASP A 150 -1.76 -22.11 5.39
N SER A 151 -0.61 -22.49 4.83
CA SER A 151 0.67 -22.42 5.52
C SER A 151 1.23 -21.00 5.64
N LEU A 152 0.74 -20.06 4.82
CA LEU A 152 1.24 -18.67 4.77
C LEU A 152 0.88 -17.87 6.03
N VAL A 153 -0.26 -18.16 6.64
CA VAL A 153 -0.71 -17.49 7.86
C VAL A 153 -1.26 -18.53 8.84
N ARG A 154 -0.78 -18.52 10.07
CA ARG A 154 -1.29 -19.39 11.12
C ARG A 154 -1.60 -18.59 12.39
N HIS A 155 -2.69 -18.91 13.04
CA HIS A 155 -2.97 -18.42 14.38
C HIS A 155 -2.08 -19.17 15.39
N VAL A 156 -1.43 -18.43 16.27
CA VAL A 156 -0.56 -18.98 17.33
C VAL A 156 -0.77 -18.20 18.62
N GLU A 157 -0.48 -18.85 19.73
CA GLU A 157 -0.46 -18.24 21.05
C GLU A 157 0.96 -18.27 21.61
N VAL A 158 1.42 -17.14 22.13
CA VAL A 158 2.73 -16.99 22.77
C VAL A 158 2.52 -16.26 24.09
N ASP A 159 2.93 -16.87 25.18
CA ASP A 159 2.79 -16.33 26.56
C ASP A 159 1.36 -15.87 26.92
N GLY A 160 0.34 -16.59 26.40
CA GLY A 160 -1.08 -16.28 26.64
C GLY A 160 -1.65 -15.17 25.76
N GLU A 161 -0.89 -14.67 24.78
CA GLU A 161 -1.32 -13.67 23.84
C GLU A 161 -1.48 -14.26 22.42
N GLU A 162 -2.55 -13.84 21.72
CA GLU A 162 -2.80 -14.25 20.31
C GLU A 162 -1.93 -13.47 19.34
N PHE A 163 -1.37 -14.20 18.38
CA PHE A 163 -0.63 -13.67 17.22
C PHE A 163 -1.04 -14.40 15.94
N LEU A 164 -0.80 -13.75 14.81
CA LEU A 164 -0.67 -14.42 13.51
C LEU A 164 0.82 -14.61 13.20
N TYR A 165 1.15 -15.80 12.75
CA TYR A 165 2.47 -16.17 12.26
C TYR A 165 2.43 -16.12 10.74
N TYR A 166 3.20 -15.18 10.17
CA TYR A 166 3.33 -14.97 8.73
C TYR A 166 4.58 -15.64 8.20
N LYS A 167 4.40 -16.55 7.25
CA LYS A 167 5.48 -17.31 6.63
C LYS A 167 5.46 -17.12 5.12
N LEU A 168 6.60 -16.79 4.53
CA LEU A 168 6.76 -16.71 3.08
C LEU A 168 7.52 -17.95 2.56
N PRO A 169 7.30 -18.35 1.28
CA PRO A 169 8.17 -19.27 0.59
C PRO A 169 9.63 -18.81 0.66
N LYS A 170 10.58 -19.74 0.51
CA LYS A 170 12.01 -19.39 0.48
C LYS A 170 12.32 -18.56 -0.76
N ILE A 171 12.65 -17.30 -0.55
CA ILE A 171 13.00 -16.37 -1.62
C ILE A 171 14.40 -16.70 -2.11
N ASN A 172 14.56 -16.99 -3.41
CA ASN A 172 15.85 -17.33 -3.98
C ASN A 172 16.28 -16.44 -5.16
N ILE A 173 15.40 -15.53 -5.61
CA ILE A 173 15.75 -14.48 -6.59
C ILE A 173 15.31 -13.12 -6.03
N ALA A 174 16.20 -12.15 -6.08
CA ALA A 174 15.89 -10.74 -5.86
C ALA A 174 15.93 -9.98 -7.19
N LEU A 175 14.91 -9.20 -7.47
CA LEU A 175 14.91 -8.19 -8.53
C LEU A 175 14.82 -6.82 -7.88
N ILE A 176 15.88 -6.04 -8.02
CA ILE A 176 16.05 -4.75 -7.33
C ILE A 176 16.38 -3.68 -8.36
N LYS A 177 15.83 -2.47 -8.19
CA LYS A 177 16.30 -1.26 -8.86
C LYS A 177 17.09 -0.41 -7.87
N GLY A 178 18.23 0.12 -8.30
CA GLY A 178 19.07 1.06 -7.56
C GLY A 178 19.53 2.19 -8.46
N THR A 179 20.03 3.28 -7.90
CA THR A 179 20.54 4.44 -8.67
C THR A 179 21.88 4.16 -9.31
N ALA A 180 22.87 3.75 -8.52
CA ALA A 180 24.22 3.57 -9.03
C ALA A 180 24.92 2.38 -8.37
N ALA A 181 25.87 1.79 -9.11
CA ALA A 181 26.78 0.78 -8.61
C ALA A 181 28.22 1.29 -8.67
N ASP A 182 28.99 1.18 -7.57
CA ASP A 182 30.40 1.52 -7.54
C ASP A 182 31.30 0.33 -7.96
N ARG A 183 32.61 0.57 -8.07
CA ARG A 183 33.60 -0.47 -8.45
C ARG A 183 33.66 -1.68 -7.51
N LYS A 184 33.06 -1.62 -6.33
CA LYS A 184 32.93 -2.75 -5.41
C LYS A 184 31.56 -3.43 -5.49
N GLY A 185 30.69 -2.96 -6.39
CA GLY A 185 29.32 -3.43 -6.55
C GLY A 185 28.37 -2.99 -5.45
N ASN A 186 28.76 -1.99 -4.65
CA ASN A 186 27.82 -1.38 -3.70
C ASN A 186 26.76 -0.58 -4.44
N ILE A 187 25.50 -0.72 -4.06
CA ILE A 187 24.38 -0.08 -4.71
C ILE A 187 23.87 1.08 -3.85
N THR A 188 23.66 2.23 -4.48
CA THR A 188 23.04 3.42 -3.88
C THR A 188 21.63 3.64 -4.40
N PHE A 189 20.86 4.43 -3.65
CA PHE A 189 19.47 4.82 -3.97
C PHE A 189 19.32 6.35 -4.00
N ASP A 190 20.39 7.05 -4.37
CA ASP A 190 20.47 8.52 -4.26
C ASP A 190 19.41 9.27 -5.09
N ASP A 191 18.97 8.72 -6.23
CA ASP A 191 17.97 9.33 -7.11
C ASP A 191 16.59 8.64 -6.98
N MET A 192 16.37 7.85 -5.91
CA MET A 192 15.14 7.13 -5.64
C MET A 192 14.51 7.61 -4.35
N PHE A 193 13.19 7.52 -4.26
CA PHE A 193 12.51 7.96 -3.05
C PHE A 193 12.82 7.06 -1.86
N MET A 194 12.83 5.74 -2.06
CA MET A 194 12.97 4.78 -0.96
C MET A 194 13.99 3.70 -1.26
N SER A 195 14.47 3.02 -0.22
CA SER A 195 15.14 1.72 -0.34
C SER A 195 14.18 0.53 -0.19
N GLY A 196 13.01 0.76 0.35
CA GLY A 196 11.97 -0.24 0.55
C GLY A 196 12.45 -1.42 1.42
N ASP A 197 12.29 -2.63 0.92
CA ASP A 197 12.77 -3.87 1.53
C ASP A 197 14.08 -4.37 0.90
N ALA A 198 14.76 -3.58 0.05
CA ALA A 198 15.86 -4.02 -0.81
C ALA A 198 16.96 -4.78 -0.05
N LEU A 199 17.46 -4.24 1.06
CA LEU A 199 18.50 -4.90 1.85
C LEU A 199 18.00 -6.22 2.45
N SER A 200 16.81 -6.23 3.02
CA SER A 200 16.20 -7.43 3.63
C SER A 200 15.97 -8.53 2.58
N ILE A 201 15.50 -8.16 1.38
CA ILE A 201 15.32 -9.09 0.25
C ILE A 201 16.66 -9.70 -0.15
N CYS A 202 17.70 -8.87 -0.35
CA CYS A 202 19.03 -9.36 -0.72
C CYS A 202 19.59 -10.34 0.33
N GLN A 203 19.45 -10.01 1.61
CA GLN A 203 19.90 -10.88 2.71
C GLN A 203 19.12 -12.19 2.77
N ALA A 204 17.79 -12.15 2.60
CA ALA A 204 16.94 -13.34 2.56
C ALA A 204 17.31 -14.27 1.40
N VAL A 205 17.56 -13.72 0.22
CA VAL A 205 18.02 -14.46 -0.96
C VAL A 205 19.37 -15.12 -0.70
N LYS A 206 20.33 -14.39 -0.11
CA LYS A 206 21.64 -14.96 0.22
C LYS A 206 21.55 -16.03 1.30
N ALA A 207 20.71 -15.87 2.30
CA ALA A 207 20.46 -16.92 3.30
C ALA A 207 19.92 -18.21 2.67
N ASN A 208 19.16 -18.10 1.58
CA ASN A 208 18.64 -19.22 0.79
C ASN A 208 19.55 -19.67 -0.36
N ARG A 209 20.79 -19.17 -0.45
CA ARG A 209 21.78 -19.44 -1.52
C ARG A 209 21.28 -19.08 -2.93
N GLY A 210 20.44 -18.08 -3.01
CA GLY A 210 19.85 -17.56 -4.25
C GLY A 210 20.72 -16.52 -4.95
N LYS A 211 20.10 -15.80 -5.90
CA LYS A 211 20.75 -14.82 -6.76
C LYS A 211 20.12 -13.43 -6.60
N VAL A 212 20.95 -12.42 -6.43
CA VAL A 212 20.56 -11.01 -6.36
C VAL A 212 20.93 -10.34 -7.67
N ILE A 213 19.92 -9.88 -8.40
CA ILE A 213 20.03 -9.20 -9.68
C ILE A 213 19.58 -7.75 -9.47
N VAL A 214 20.47 -6.80 -9.76
CA VAL A 214 20.22 -5.39 -9.53
C VAL A 214 20.30 -4.64 -10.85
N GLN A 215 19.25 -3.93 -11.20
CA GLN A 215 19.21 -2.93 -12.25
C GLN A 215 19.67 -1.59 -11.65
N VAL A 216 20.60 -0.89 -12.32
CA VAL A 216 21.04 0.46 -11.93
C VAL A 216 20.98 1.41 -13.11
N ASP A 217 20.85 2.71 -12.83
CA ASP A 217 20.89 3.72 -13.89
C ASP A 217 22.31 3.99 -14.41
N ARG A 218 23.32 3.81 -13.55
CA ARG A 218 24.72 4.08 -13.90
C ARG A 218 25.74 3.33 -13.09
N LEU A 219 26.93 3.18 -13.67
CA LEU A 219 28.14 2.77 -12.95
C LEU A 219 28.93 4.01 -12.56
N VAL A 220 29.55 3.99 -11.38
CA VAL A 220 30.39 5.08 -10.88
C VAL A 220 31.77 4.56 -10.46
N ASP A 221 32.79 5.33 -10.82
CA ASP A 221 34.18 4.97 -10.47
C ASP A 221 34.54 5.32 -9.03
N THR A 222 33.89 6.34 -8.49
CA THR A 222 34.09 6.80 -7.12
C THR A 222 33.42 5.85 -6.14
N PRO A 223 34.12 5.41 -5.08
CA PRO A 223 33.48 4.60 -4.05
C PRO A 223 32.29 5.32 -3.42
N SER A 224 31.20 4.61 -3.24
CA SER A 224 30.01 5.12 -2.55
C SER A 224 30.35 5.55 -1.13
N ARG A 225 29.70 6.58 -0.64
CA ARG A 225 29.79 6.91 0.79
C ARG A 225 29.20 5.72 1.58
N PRO A 226 29.87 5.26 2.66
CA PRO A 226 29.46 4.03 3.36
C PRO A 226 27.99 4.01 3.80
N ARG A 227 27.41 5.16 4.14
CA ARG A 227 25.99 5.26 4.55
C ARG A 227 25.01 5.30 3.38
N ASN A 228 25.46 5.65 2.17
CA ASN A 228 24.64 5.69 0.97
C ASN A 228 24.64 4.33 0.23
N ALA A 229 25.61 3.47 0.54
CA ALA A 229 25.68 2.10 0.02
C ALA A 229 24.65 1.22 0.76
N ILE A 230 23.41 1.27 0.31
CA ILE A 230 22.29 0.52 0.93
C ILE A 230 22.47 -1.00 0.76
N ILE A 231 22.90 -1.44 -0.43
CA ILE A 231 23.18 -2.85 -0.67
C ILE A 231 24.71 -3.02 -0.84
N PRO A 232 25.38 -3.73 0.08
CA PRO A 232 26.79 -4.06 -0.06
C PRO A 232 27.03 -4.99 -1.27
N GLY A 233 28.07 -4.73 -2.04
CA GLY A 233 28.39 -5.52 -3.25
C GLY A 233 28.63 -7.01 -3.00
N CYS A 234 28.97 -7.42 -1.77
CA CYS A 234 29.09 -8.84 -1.42
C CYS A 234 27.74 -9.60 -1.44
N LEU A 235 26.61 -8.89 -1.45
CA LEU A 235 25.28 -9.47 -1.60
C LEU A 235 24.82 -9.55 -3.06
N VAL A 236 25.49 -8.87 -4.00
CA VAL A 236 25.07 -8.75 -5.41
C VAL A 236 25.72 -9.83 -6.26
N ASP A 237 24.96 -10.49 -7.13
CA ASP A 237 25.45 -11.46 -8.10
C ASP A 237 25.54 -10.87 -9.51
N ALA A 238 24.56 -10.10 -9.95
CA ALA A 238 24.53 -9.46 -11.26
C ALA A 238 24.11 -8.00 -11.17
N ILE A 239 24.79 -7.14 -11.93
CA ILE A 239 24.46 -5.73 -12.11
C ILE A 239 24.13 -5.50 -13.58
N VAL A 240 22.97 -4.93 -13.84
CA VAL A 240 22.49 -4.52 -15.15
C VAL A 240 22.42 -3.00 -15.19
N VAL A 241 23.07 -2.38 -16.16
CA VAL A 241 22.91 -0.95 -16.42
C VAL A 241 21.71 -0.78 -17.34
N ALA A 242 20.68 -0.13 -16.86
CA ALA A 242 19.44 0.03 -17.61
C ALA A 242 19.60 0.93 -18.83
N GLU A 243 18.89 0.60 -19.89
CA GLU A 243 18.72 1.51 -21.02
C GLU A 243 18.00 2.80 -20.59
N PRO A 244 18.22 3.95 -21.26
CA PRO A 244 17.66 5.23 -20.81
C PRO A 244 16.14 5.22 -20.60
N GLU A 245 15.41 4.49 -21.44
CA GLU A 245 13.96 4.37 -21.41
C GLU A 245 13.46 3.62 -20.16
N ALA A 246 14.25 2.67 -19.64
CA ALA A 246 13.94 1.88 -18.46
C ALA A 246 14.45 2.49 -17.15
N ARG A 247 15.10 3.66 -17.21
CA ARG A 247 15.56 4.42 -16.02
C ARG A 247 14.45 5.28 -15.42
N ASN A 248 13.33 5.42 -16.14
CA ASN A 248 12.25 6.30 -15.72
C ASN A 248 11.77 5.91 -14.32
N GLU A 249 11.81 6.88 -13.41
CA GLU A 249 11.32 6.77 -12.06
C GLU A 249 10.15 7.75 -11.91
N ALA A 250 8.97 7.24 -11.52
CA ALA A 250 7.76 8.03 -11.47
C ALA A 250 7.90 9.27 -10.58
N TYR A 251 8.64 9.17 -9.49
CA TYR A 251 8.89 10.30 -8.60
C TYR A 251 9.75 11.38 -9.26
N THR A 252 10.88 11.02 -9.85
CA THR A 252 11.77 11.99 -10.53
C THR A 252 11.17 12.50 -11.82
N ALA A 253 10.35 11.71 -12.52
CA ALA A 253 9.58 12.18 -13.67
C ALA A 253 8.56 13.26 -13.28
N LEU A 254 7.96 13.13 -12.09
CA LEU A 254 7.02 14.14 -11.55
C LEU A 254 7.74 15.41 -11.10
N THR A 255 8.85 15.27 -10.37
CA THR A 255 9.51 16.36 -9.65
C THR A 255 10.68 16.98 -10.41
N GLY A 256 11.20 16.29 -11.43
CA GLY A 256 12.42 16.70 -12.16
C GLY A 256 13.72 16.50 -11.37
N SER A 257 13.63 16.28 -10.08
CA SER A 257 14.77 16.03 -9.18
C SER A 257 14.30 15.30 -7.93
N PHE A 258 15.17 14.49 -7.35
CA PHE A 258 14.91 13.87 -6.05
C PHE A 258 14.92 14.93 -4.92
N GLU A 259 15.85 15.88 -4.98
CA GLU A 259 15.97 16.96 -4.02
C GLU A 259 15.11 18.15 -4.44
N ILE A 260 14.02 18.38 -3.70
CA ILE A 260 13.20 19.59 -3.84
C ILE A 260 13.60 20.54 -2.72
N PRO A 261 14.09 21.75 -3.04
CA PRO A 261 14.42 22.75 -2.03
C PRO A 261 13.20 23.07 -1.15
N TYR A 262 13.45 23.26 0.14
CA TYR A 262 12.39 23.58 1.11
C TYR A 262 11.56 24.80 0.71
N GLU A 263 12.20 25.80 0.07
CA GLU A 263 11.56 27.02 -0.42
C GLU A 263 10.53 26.73 -1.52
N GLU A 264 10.67 25.63 -2.25
CA GLU A 264 9.72 25.21 -3.31
C GLU A 264 8.57 24.37 -2.80
N TRP A 265 8.63 23.90 -1.55
CA TRP A 265 7.65 23.03 -0.93
C TRP A 265 6.20 23.51 -1.10
N ASN A 266 5.91 24.78 -0.77
CA ASN A 266 4.56 25.33 -0.89
C ASN A 266 4.05 25.31 -2.33
N THR A 267 4.93 25.62 -3.29
CA THR A 267 4.61 25.60 -4.73
C THR A 267 4.28 24.18 -5.20
N TRP A 268 5.04 23.19 -4.76
CA TRP A 268 4.80 21.79 -5.10
C TRP A 268 3.52 21.28 -4.48
N SER A 269 3.25 21.60 -3.23
CA SER A 269 2.03 21.20 -2.55
C SER A 269 0.77 21.77 -3.22
N GLU A 270 0.84 23.01 -3.74
CA GLU A 270 -0.24 23.63 -4.53
C GLU A 270 -0.44 22.95 -5.90
N ARG A 271 0.64 22.57 -6.57
CA ARG A 271 0.58 21.81 -7.84
C ARG A 271 -0.08 20.46 -7.66
N LEU A 272 0.28 19.72 -6.62
CA LEU A 272 -0.29 18.42 -6.30
C LEU A 272 -1.79 18.51 -5.99
N ASP A 273 -2.22 19.53 -5.27
CA ASP A 273 -3.64 19.80 -5.05
C ASP A 273 -4.41 20.00 -6.36
N SER A 274 -3.79 20.69 -7.31
CA SER A 274 -4.43 20.95 -8.61
C SER A 274 -4.60 19.68 -9.45
N VAL A 275 -3.72 18.70 -9.29
CA VAL A 275 -3.75 17.42 -10.00
C VAL A 275 -4.77 16.47 -9.35
N SER A 276 -4.74 16.31 -8.03
CA SER A 276 -5.65 15.41 -7.31
C SER A 276 -7.13 15.81 -7.43
N VAL A 277 -7.42 17.13 -7.46
CA VAL A 277 -8.78 17.64 -7.61
C VAL A 277 -9.37 17.41 -9.00
N LYS A 278 -8.56 17.39 -10.06
CA LYS A 278 -9.05 17.13 -11.44
C LYS A 278 -9.56 15.70 -11.63
N GLN A 279 -9.16 14.76 -10.78
CA GLN A 279 -9.54 13.35 -10.90
C GLN A 279 -10.86 12.98 -10.21
N SER A 280 -11.39 13.82 -9.31
CA SER A 280 -12.61 13.50 -8.56
C SER A 280 -13.87 14.03 -9.26
N LYS A 281 -14.69 13.12 -9.81
CA LYS A 281 -16.03 13.43 -10.36
C LYS A 281 -17.02 13.94 -9.28
N ASN A 282 -16.71 13.83 -7.99
CA ASN A 282 -17.53 14.23 -6.85
C ASN A 282 -16.77 15.17 -5.90
N SER A 283 -16.24 16.27 -6.43
CA SER A 283 -15.46 17.24 -5.65
C SER A 283 -16.22 17.80 -4.43
N THR A 284 -17.56 18.00 -4.50
CA THR A 284 -18.39 18.50 -3.38
C THR A 284 -18.43 17.50 -2.23
N VAL A 285 -18.71 16.21 -2.50
CA VAL A 285 -18.72 15.13 -1.51
C VAL A 285 -17.36 15.03 -0.80
N ALA A 286 -16.29 14.94 -1.57
CA ALA A 286 -14.93 14.83 -1.03
C ALA A 286 -14.54 16.07 -0.20
N ASN A 287 -14.92 17.27 -0.63
CA ASN A 287 -14.67 18.51 0.10
C ASN A 287 -15.41 18.56 1.45
N ILE A 288 -16.67 18.14 1.50
CA ILE A 288 -17.45 18.10 2.75
C ILE A 288 -16.81 17.14 3.74
N ILE A 289 -16.50 15.92 3.29
CA ILE A 289 -15.89 14.86 4.11
C ILE A 289 -14.50 15.29 4.59
N GLY A 290 -13.61 15.72 3.70
CA GLY A 290 -12.25 16.12 4.05
C GLY A 290 -12.20 17.31 4.99
N LYS A 291 -13.09 18.31 4.80
CA LYS A 291 -13.23 19.46 5.70
C LYS A 291 -13.67 19.03 7.11
N ARG A 292 -14.59 18.07 7.20
CA ARG A 292 -15.02 17.57 8.52
C ARG A 292 -13.94 16.72 9.17
N ALA A 293 -13.37 15.79 8.41
CA ALA A 293 -12.34 14.88 8.91
C ALA A 293 -11.09 15.63 9.39
N SER A 294 -10.67 16.71 8.70
CA SER A 294 -9.50 17.50 9.10
C SER A 294 -9.60 18.14 10.49
N LYS A 295 -10.80 18.25 11.06
CA LYS A 295 -11.01 18.73 12.43
C LYS A 295 -10.53 17.73 13.51
N GLU A 296 -10.25 16.50 13.14
CA GLU A 296 -9.73 15.49 14.07
C GLU A 296 -8.22 15.61 14.27
N LEU A 297 -7.51 16.37 13.44
CA LEU A 297 -6.08 16.66 13.57
C LEU A 297 -5.80 17.54 14.80
N ARG A 298 -4.71 17.24 15.47
CA ARG A 298 -4.18 18.01 16.60
C ARG A 298 -2.73 18.38 16.31
N VAL A 299 -2.24 19.40 17.00
CA VAL A 299 -0.82 19.79 16.96
C VAL A 299 0.03 18.60 17.42
N ASP A 300 1.15 18.38 16.76
CA ASP A 300 2.14 17.32 17.00
C ASP A 300 1.66 15.90 16.64
N ASP A 301 0.46 15.71 16.06
CA ASP A 301 0.01 14.38 15.61
C ASP A 301 0.95 13.79 14.55
N ILE A 302 1.24 12.51 14.68
CA ILE A 302 1.85 11.67 13.63
C ILE A 302 0.71 11.02 12.86
N VAL A 303 0.64 11.29 11.55
CA VAL A 303 -0.55 11.09 10.73
C VAL A 303 -0.26 10.22 9.52
N ASN A 304 -1.17 9.27 9.23
CA ASN A 304 -1.23 8.64 7.91
C ASN A 304 -2.55 8.99 7.21
N ILE A 305 -2.46 9.32 5.92
CA ILE A 305 -3.61 9.70 5.08
C ILE A 305 -3.68 8.76 3.89
N GLY A 306 -4.76 7.96 3.82
CA GLY A 306 -5.05 7.08 2.70
C GLY A 306 -5.43 7.84 1.43
N ILE A 307 -5.40 7.14 0.31
CA ILE A 307 -5.74 7.67 -1.03
C ILE A 307 -7.24 7.93 -1.22
N GLY A 308 -7.56 8.79 -2.20
CA GLY A 308 -8.92 9.11 -2.61
C GLY A 308 -9.57 10.20 -1.76
N ILE A 309 -10.76 9.95 -1.19
CA ILE A 309 -11.45 10.95 -0.35
C ILE A 309 -10.60 11.39 0.85
N PRO A 310 -9.87 10.52 1.56
CA PRO A 310 -8.99 10.93 2.65
C PRO A 310 -7.95 11.98 2.28
N GLU A 311 -7.43 12.01 1.04
CA GLU A 311 -6.44 13.01 0.59
C GLU A 311 -6.91 14.45 0.79
N MET A 312 -8.23 14.66 0.80
CA MET A 312 -8.80 15.99 1.03
C MET A 312 -8.52 16.53 2.43
N VAL A 313 -8.17 15.66 3.40
CA VAL A 313 -7.79 16.06 4.75
C VAL A 313 -6.55 16.94 4.72
N SER A 314 -5.50 16.54 3.96
CA SER A 314 -4.27 17.32 3.83
C SER A 314 -4.52 18.71 3.21
N ARG A 315 -5.43 18.78 2.22
CA ARG A 315 -5.83 20.05 1.61
C ARG A 315 -6.46 21.03 2.60
N PHE A 316 -7.37 20.52 3.45
CA PHE A 316 -8.02 21.37 4.46
C PHE A 316 -7.10 21.66 5.64
N ALA A 317 -6.23 20.74 6.03
CA ALA A 317 -5.19 20.95 7.03
C ALA A 317 -4.26 22.10 6.61
N ARG A 318 -3.84 22.15 5.33
CA ARG A 318 -3.04 23.27 4.81
C ARG A 318 -3.78 24.60 4.88
N LYS A 319 -5.03 24.66 4.43
CA LYS A 319 -5.83 25.88 4.46
C LYS A 319 -6.02 26.45 5.87
N SER A 320 -5.97 25.62 6.88
CA SER A 320 -6.07 26.02 8.29
C SER A 320 -4.72 26.23 8.97
N GLY A 321 -3.58 26.02 8.28
CA GLY A 321 -2.24 26.06 8.87
C GLY A 321 -1.91 24.84 9.74
N MET A 322 -2.79 23.82 9.79
CA MET A 322 -2.58 22.63 10.60
C MET A 322 -1.54 21.69 9.98
N LEU A 323 -1.35 21.75 8.64
CA LEU A 323 -0.43 20.85 7.95
C LEU A 323 1.01 20.98 8.46
N ASP A 324 1.44 22.19 8.77
CA ASP A 324 2.78 22.50 9.30
C ASP A 324 2.94 22.14 10.78
N MET A 325 1.84 21.76 11.44
CA MET A 325 1.78 21.41 12.86
C MET A 325 1.67 19.91 13.12
N VAL A 326 1.66 19.10 12.06
CA VAL A 326 1.57 17.62 12.13
C VAL A 326 2.70 16.98 11.34
N THR A 327 2.99 15.72 11.62
CA THR A 327 3.98 14.91 10.88
C THR A 327 3.26 13.89 10.01
N LEU A 328 3.25 14.10 8.69
CA LEU A 328 2.69 13.14 7.76
C LEU A 328 3.66 11.98 7.54
N THR A 329 3.12 10.79 7.31
CA THR A 329 3.88 9.57 7.04
C THR A 329 3.29 8.79 5.87
N VAL A 330 4.13 8.01 5.17
CA VAL A 330 3.70 7.03 4.15
C VAL A 330 4.33 5.67 4.42
N GLU A 331 3.69 4.61 3.97
CA GLU A 331 4.08 3.21 4.23
C GLU A 331 5.44 2.85 3.65
N SER A 332 5.85 3.50 2.57
CA SER A 332 7.15 3.30 1.91
C SER A 332 8.36 3.72 2.72
N GLY A 333 8.14 4.45 3.84
CA GLY A 333 9.18 4.88 4.77
C GLY A 333 9.31 6.40 4.94
N GLY A 334 8.60 7.21 4.16
CA GLY A 334 8.68 8.67 4.22
C GLY A 334 8.00 9.26 5.45
N ILE A 335 8.68 10.23 6.07
CA ILE A 335 8.21 10.97 7.27
C ILE A 335 8.45 12.45 7.08
N GLY A 336 7.48 13.29 7.46
CA GLY A 336 7.58 14.74 7.57
C GLY A 336 7.52 15.47 6.24
N GLY A 337 7.06 14.79 5.18
CA GLY A 337 6.86 15.37 3.86
C GLY A 337 5.39 15.46 3.45
N PHE A 338 5.15 15.73 2.17
CA PHE A 338 3.83 15.74 1.55
C PHE A 338 3.64 14.51 0.66
N PRO A 339 2.68 13.60 0.97
CA PRO A 339 2.44 12.38 0.19
C PRO A 339 2.05 12.68 -1.26
N VAL A 340 2.57 11.90 -2.20
CA VAL A 340 2.29 12.00 -3.63
C VAL A 340 1.25 10.95 -4.04
N SER A 341 0.34 11.34 -4.92
CA SER A 341 -0.69 10.48 -5.52
C SER A 341 -0.32 10.08 -6.95
N GLY A 342 -1.11 9.17 -7.56
CA GLY A 342 -0.95 8.73 -8.93
C GLY A 342 0.20 7.76 -9.11
N GLU A 343 0.98 7.89 -10.20
CA GLU A 343 2.07 6.96 -10.54
C GLU A 343 3.20 6.96 -9.51
N ALA A 344 3.48 8.11 -8.89
CA ALA A 344 4.46 8.24 -7.81
C ALA A 344 3.87 7.98 -6.41
N PHE A 345 2.71 7.32 -6.32
CA PHE A 345 2.11 6.95 -5.04
C PHE A 345 3.10 6.13 -4.19
N GLY A 346 3.22 6.53 -2.94
CA GLY A 346 4.21 6.00 -2.01
C GLY A 346 5.40 6.92 -1.78
N ALA A 347 5.64 7.90 -2.67
CA ALA A 347 6.67 8.91 -2.45
C ALA A 347 6.13 10.09 -1.64
N MET A 348 7.04 10.90 -1.13
CA MET A 348 6.80 12.17 -0.45
C MET A 348 7.65 13.28 -1.01
N ILE A 349 7.07 14.46 -1.21
CA ILE A 349 7.83 15.66 -1.49
C ILE A 349 8.31 16.27 -0.17
N GLY A 350 9.59 16.62 -0.10
CA GLY A 350 10.19 17.27 1.08
C GLY A 350 10.20 16.40 2.33
N ALA A 351 10.33 15.07 2.21
CA ALA A 351 10.45 14.19 3.36
C ALA A 351 11.62 14.60 4.25
N ALA A 352 11.40 14.70 5.57
CA ALA A 352 12.44 14.98 6.54
C ALA A 352 13.35 13.77 6.77
N SER A 353 12.80 12.56 6.59
CA SER A 353 13.54 11.30 6.62
C SER A 353 12.82 10.22 5.83
N VAL A 354 13.57 9.20 5.39
CA VAL A 354 13.05 8.00 4.75
C VAL A 354 13.66 6.78 5.41
N TYR A 355 12.82 5.86 5.89
CA TYR A 355 13.22 4.60 6.51
C TYR A 355 13.02 3.43 5.55
N ASP A 356 13.60 2.26 5.90
CA ASP A 356 13.20 0.99 5.29
C ASP A 356 11.74 0.69 5.62
N MET A 357 11.02 0.03 4.72
CA MET A 357 9.61 -0.32 4.93
C MET A 357 9.38 -1.10 6.22
N ALA A 358 10.22 -2.10 6.52
CA ALA A 358 10.08 -2.89 7.74
C ALA A 358 10.15 -2.02 9.01
N ASN A 359 11.06 -1.02 9.04
CA ASN A 359 11.17 -0.09 10.17
C ASN A 359 9.98 0.88 10.25
N GLN A 360 9.46 1.30 9.10
CA GLN A 360 8.25 2.12 9.05
C GLN A 360 7.03 1.38 9.62
N PHE A 361 6.90 0.09 9.28
CA PHE A 361 5.83 -0.73 9.84
C PHE A 361 6.04 -1.11 11.30
N ASP A 362 7.27 -1.19 11.81
CA ASP A 362 7.51 -1.29 13.25
C ASP A 362 6.90 -0.09 13.99
N LEU A 363 7.04 1.13 13.44
CA LEU A 363 6.41 2.33 14.00
C LEU A 363 4.88 2.21 14.01
N TYR A 364 4.26 1.77 12.91
CA TYR A 364 2.81 1.65 12.80
C TYR A 364 2.25 0.54 13.70
N ASP A 365 2.83 -0.64 13.65
CA ASP A 365 2.38 -1.83 14.38
C ASP A 365 2.53 -1.67 15.90
N ASN A 366 3.44 -0.82 16.36
CA ASN A 366 3.62 -0.46 17.76
C ASN A 366 2.66 0.66 18.23
N GLY A 367 1.89 1.27 17.33
CA GLY A 367 0.96 2.36 17.66
C GLY A 367 1.61 3.74 17.66
N GLY A 368 2.61 3.94 16.82
CA GLY A 368 3.31 5.23 16.67
C GLY A 368 2.57 6.26 15.83
N LEU A 369 1.36 5.96 15.32
CA LEU A 369 0.47 6.95 14.73
C LEU A 369 -0.52 7.46 15.78
N ASP A 370 -0.86 8.75 15.76
CA ASP A 370 -1.89 9.36 16.58
C ASP A 370 -3.27 9.30 15.92
N VAL A 371 -3.31 9.56 14.61
CA VAL A 371 -4.53 9.53 13.82
C VAL A 371 -4.26 9.02 12.39
N CYS A 372 -5.19 8.24 11.86
CA CYS A 372 -5.19 7.87 10.44
C CYS A 372 -6.55 8.15 9.79
N PHE A 373 -6.49 8.51 8.49
CA PHE A 373 -7.66 8.80 7.67
C PHE A 373 -7.70 7.79 6.52
N MET A 374 -8.73 6.93 6.51
CA MET A 374 -8.82 5.80 5.60
C MET A 374 -10.11 5.81 4.78
N GLY A 375 -10.06 5.24 3.57
CA GLY A 375 -11.26 4.98 2.77
C GLY A 375 -12.03 3.77 3.27
N ALA A 376 -13.33 3.68 2.91
CA ALA A 376 -14.15 2.50 3.13
C ALA A 376 -14.98 2.17 1.88
N LEU A 377 -15.10 0.89 1.57
CA LEU A 377 -16.03 0.38 0.54
C LEU A 377 -17.38 0.02 1.15
N GLU A 378 -17.38 -0.65 2.29
CA GLU A 378 -18.57 -1.07 3.04
C GLU A 378 -18.32 -0.92 4.55
N VAL A 379 -19.38 -0.62 5.29
CA VAL A 379 -19.40 -0.58 6.76
C VAL A 379 -20.65 -1.34 7.24
N ASP A 380 -20.51 -2.23 8.23
CA ASP A 380 -21.64 -2.97 8.77
C ASP A 380 -22.16 -2.42 10.12
N LYS A 381 -23.25 -3.03 10.61
CA LYS A 381 -23.90 -2.64 11.86
C LYS A 381 -23.01 -2.72 13.10
N GLU A 382 -22.02 -3.61 13.07
CA GLU A 382 -21.05 -3.74 14.14
C GLU A 382 -19.95 -2.67 14.06
N GLY A 383 -19.81 -2.01 12.90
CA GLY A 383 -18.78 -1.04 12.58
C GLY A 383 -17.54 -1.66 11.92
N ASN A 384 -17.60 -2.94 11.51
CA ASN A 384 -16.53 -3.51 10.70
C ASN A 384 -16.46 -2.81 9.34
N VAL A 385 -15.25 -2.73 8.78
CA VAL A 385 -15.01 -2.09 7.47
C VAL A 385 -14.45 -3.09 6.48
N ASN A 386 -14.97 -3.08 5.27
CA ASN A 386 -14.33 -3.64 4.09
C ASN A 386 -13.73 -2.50 3.26
N ALA A 387 -12.43 -2.57 2.98
CA ALA A 387 -11.70 -1.58 2.19
C ALA A 387 -10.94 -2.18 1.01
N HIS A 388 -10.82 -3.51 0.91
CA HIS A 388 -9.92 -4.15 -0.05
C HIS A 388 -10.63 -4.92 -1.17
N ARG A 389 -11.90 -5.28 -1.00
CA ARG A 389 -12.63 -6.16 -1.95
C ARG A 389 -14.06 -5.67 -2.18
N GLY A 390 -14.35 -5.18 -3.39
CA GLY A 390 -15.68 -4.81 -3.85
C GLY A 390 -16.30 -5.83 -4.82
N PRO A 391 -17.56 -5.62 -5.27
CA PRO A 391 -18.18 -6.46 -6.30
C PRO A 391 -17.39 -6.39 -7.62
N GLY A 392 -16.76 -7.50 -8.03
CA GLY A 392 -15.94 -7.57 -9.25
C GLY A 392 -14.68 -6.68 -9.24
N ALA A 393 -14.28 -6.19 -8.06
CA ALA A 393 -13.10 -5.36 -7.89
C ALA A 393 -12.29 -5.83 -6.67
N PHE A 394 -10.98 -5.86 -6.83
CA PHE A 394 -10.03 -6.24 -5.80
C PHE A 394 -8.83 -5.32 -5.87
N ALA A 395 -8.52 -4.65 -4.77
CA ALA A 395 -7.35 -3.77 -4.68
C ALA A 395 -6.24 -4.36 -3.79
N GLY A 396 -6.60 -5.25 -2.87
CA GLY A 396 -5.72 -5.72 -1.81
C GLY A 396 -5.69 -4.78 -0.61
N ILE A 397 -5.22 -5.31 0.52
CA ILE A 397 -5.26 -4.61 1.81
C ILE A 397 -4.15 -3.55 1.94
N GLY A 398 -3.03 -3.71 1.23
CA GLY A 398 -1.88 -2.81 1.36
C GLY A 398 -1.43 -2.64 2.80
N GLY A 399 -1.09 -1.41 3.18
CA GLY A 399 -0.75 -1.02 4.55
C GLY A 399 -1.95 -0.76 5.47
N PHE A 400 -3.19 -0.78 4.94
CA PHE A 400 -4.40 -0.43 5.70
C PHE A 400 -4.53 -1.18 7.03
N ALA A 401 -4.27 -2.50 7.03
CA ALA A 401 -4.38 -3.31 8.24
C ALA A 401 -3.34 -2.91 9.30
N ASN A 402 -2.10 -2.64 8.89
CA ASN A 402 -1.04 -2.19 9.79
C ASN A 402 -1.37 -0.81 10.37
N ILE A 403 -1.74 0.14 9.50
CA ILE A 403 -2.06 1.52 9.87
C ILE A 403 -3.21 1.57 10.88
N THR A 404 -4.27 0.79 10.66
CA THR A 404 -5.48 0.86 11.50
C THR A 404 -5.40 0.00 12.76
N ALA A 405 -4.47 -0.96 12.84
CA ALA A 405 -4.44 -1.96 13.91
C ALA A 405 -4.33 -1.36 15.31
N LYS A 406 -3.49 -0.35 15.49
CA LYS A 406 -3.22 0.25 16.81
C LYS A 406 -3.30 1.77 16.88
N THR A 407 -3.58 2.45 15.77
CA THR A 407 -3.73 3.91 15.76
C THR A 407 -4.87 4.33 16.68
N PRO A 408 -4.62 5.19 17.68
CA PRO A 408 -5.63 5.58 18.68
C PRO A 408 -6.89 6.21 18.08
N THR A 409 -6.75 7.03 17.03
CA THR A 409 -7.88 7.64 16.33
C THR A 409 -7.91 7.18 14.87
N VAL A 410 -8.96 6.47 14.49
CA VAL A 410 -9.19 6.01 13.11
C VAL A 410 -10.40 6.75 12.53
N VAL A 411 -10.21 7.42 11.40
CA VAL A 411 -11.26 8.19 10.74
C VAL A 411 -11.50 7.61 9.34
N PHE A 412 -12.63 6.95 9.15
CA PHE A 412 -13.06 6.48 7.84
C PHE A 412 -13.75 7.59 7.07
N CYS A 413 -13.26 7.91 5.87
CA CYS A 413 -13.73 8.97 4.99
C CYS A 413 -14.31 8.37 3.72
N PHE A 414 -15.62 8.37 3.56
CA PHE A 414 -16.31 7.75 2.42
C PHE A 414 -17.69 8.34 2.19
N SER A 415 -18.23 8.26 0.95
CA SER A 415 -19.57 8.70 0.65
C SER A 415 -20.62 7.73 1.23
N PHE A 416 -21.77 8.22 1.66
CA PHE A 416 -22.83 7.39 2.24
C PHE A 416 -23.36 6.35 1.24
N THR A 417 -23.56 6.78 0.00
CA THR A 417 -23.85 5.91 -1.15
C THR A 417 -22.87 6.14 -2.29
N ALA A 418 -22.84 5.24 -3.26
CA ALA A 418 -21.96 5.31 -4.42
C ALA A 418 -22.75 5.14 -5.73
N LYS A 419 -22.08 5.37 -6.87
CA LYS A 419 -22.62 5.29 -8.24
C LYS A 419 -23.82 6.21 -8.46
N GLY A 420 -23.52 7.46 -8.79
CA GLY A 420 -24.49 8.46 -9.18
C GLY A 420 -24.98 9.36 -8.06
N LEU A 421 -24.34 9.35 -6.89
CA LEU A 421 -24.58 10.31 -5.83
C LEU A 421 -24.24 11.73 -6.32
N GLU A 422 -25.20 12.66 -6.22
CA GLU A 422 -25.05 14.07 -6.54
C GLU A 422 -25.41 14.91 -5.31
N VAL A 423 -24.48 15.75 -4.90
CA VAL A 423 -24.59 16.57 -3.68
C VAL A 423 -24.19 17.99 -3.98
N SER A 424 -24.99 18.95 -3.51
CA SER A 424 -24.64 20.37 -3.51
C SER A 424 -24.45 20.89 -2.09
N GLN A 425 -23.66 21.97 -1.99
CA GLN A 425 -23.48 22.68 -0.73
C GLN A 425 -23.53 24.19 -0.99
N LYS A 426 -24.50 24.88 -0.38
CA LYS A 426 -24.64 26.32 -0.48
C LYS A 426 -24.73 26.95 0.93
N LYS A 427 -23.83 27.88 1.23
CA LYS A 427 -23.77 28.57 2.55
C LYS A 427 -23.72 27.60 3.75
N GLY A 428 -23.06 26.44 3.57
CA GLY A 428 -22.92 25.41 4.62
C GLY A 428 -24.09 24.43 4.71
N ILE A 429 -25.18 24.64 3.97
CA ILE A 429 -26.33 23.73 3.87
C ILE A 429 -26.02 22.68 2.81
N VAL A 430 -26.13 21.41 3.17
CA VAL A 430 -25.95 20.26 2.29
C VAL A 430 -27.28 19.80 1.76
N GLU A 431 -27.37 19.51 0.48
CA GLU A 431 -28.57 18.99 -0.20
C GLU A 431 -28.18 17.77 -1.03
N ILE A 432 -28.87 16.66 -0.83
CA ILE A 432 -28.74 15.45 -1.64
C ILE A 432 -29.64 15.58 -2.85
N GLU A 433 -29.08 15.95 -3.99
CA GLU A 433 -29.83 16.16 -5.23
C GLU A 433 -30.24 14.83 -5.86
N LYS A 434 -29.37 13.81 -5.73
CA LYS A 434 -29.62 12.46 -6.23
C LYS A 434 -28.90 11.45 -5.38
N GLU A 435 -29.60 10.40 -4.98
CA GLU A 435 -29.04 9.30 -4.21
C GLU A 435 -28.21 8.36 -5.10
N GLY A 436 -27.11 7.84 -4.58
CA GLY A 436 -26.33 6.81 -5.25
C GLY A 436 -27.05 5.45 -5.26
N SER A 437 -26.80 4.65 -6.29
CA SER A 437 -27.47 3.35 -6.46
C SER A 437 -26.89 2.22 -5.60
N ILE A 438 -25.76 2.45 -4.93
CA ILE A 438 -25.08 1.45 -4.07
C ILE A 438 -24.95 2.02 -2.67
N SER A 439 -25.61 1.38 -1.68
CA SER A 439 -25.36 1.67 -0.26
C SER A 439 -23.97 1.16 0.13
N LYS A 440 -23.27 1.94 0.93
CA LYS A 440 -22.01 1.52 1.57
C LYS A 440 -22.24 1.01 2.99
N PHE A 441 -23.41 1.22 3.56
CA PHE A 441 -23.80 0.59 4.80
C PHE A 441 -24.54 -0.71 4.49
N VAL A 442 -24.09 -1.83 5.09
CA VAL A 442 -24.58 -3.18 4.83
C VAL A 442 -24.83 -3.91 6.14
N ASP A 443 -25.70 -4.91 6.17
CA ASP A 443 -25.96 -5.67 7.39
C ASP A 443 -24.67 -6.40 7.88
N ARG A 444 -23.88 -6.91 6.93
CA ARG A 444 -22.58 -7.53 7.17
C ARG A 444 -21.65 -7.26 5.99
N VAL A 445 -20.43 -6.80 6.26
CA VAL A 445 -19.39 -6.65 5.22
C VAL A 445 -19.01 -7.99 4.61
N LYS A 446 -18.69 -8.00 3.31
CA LYS A 446 -18.30 -9.22 2.60
C LYS A 446 -17.01 -9.82 3.12
N SER A 447 -16.06 -8.97 3.50
CA SER A 447 -14.77 -9.36 4.02
C SER A 447 -14.27 -8.26 4.96
N ILE A 448 -13.74 -8.64 6.10
CA ILE A 448 -13.36 -7.68 7.14
C ILE A 448 -11.94 -7.19 6.87
N SER A 449 -11.78 -5.91 6.59
CA SER A 449 -10.46 -5.21 6.54
C SER A 449 -10.08 -4.59 7.87
N PHE A 450 -11.09 -4.14 8.65
CA PHE A 450 -10.95 -3.55 9.97
C PHE A 450 -12.00 -4.16 10.89
N SER A 451 -11.56 -4.65 12.05
CA SER A 451 -12.42 -5.29 13.04
C SER A 451 -12.86 -4.31 14.11
N ALA A 452 -14.15 -3.98 14.15
CA ALA A 452 -14.75 -3.15 15.19
C ALA A 452 -14.54 -3.74 16.60
N ARG A 453 -14.67 -5.08 16.72
CA ARG A 453 -14.45 -5.79 18.00
C ARG A 453 -13.04 -5.54 18.53
N ARG A 454 -12.00 -5.62 17.67
CA ARG A 454 -10.61 -5.34 18.08
C ARG A 454 -10.40 -3.87 18.41
N ALA A 455 -10.98 -2.97 17.64
CA ALA A 455 -10.89 -1.54 17.90
C ALA A 455 -11.48 -1.16 19.26
N ILE A 456 -12.64 -1.73 19.61
CA ILE A 456 -13.26 -1.53 20.93
C ILE A 456 -12.37 -2.09 22.04
N ALA A 457 -11.83 -3.30 21.87
CA ALA A 457 -10.94 -3.94 22.84
C ALA A 457 -9.63 -3.14 23.05
N ASN A 458 -9.13 -2.51 21.99
CA ASN A 458 -7.93 -1.64 22.02
C ASN A 458 -8.24 -0.22 22.52
N GLY A 459 -9.50 0.14 22.77
CA GLY A 459 -9.90 1.48 23.20
C GLY A 459 -9.75 2.56 22.12
N GLN A 460 -9.75 2.18 20.84
CA GLN A 460 -9.59 3.12 19.73
C GLN A 460 -10.84 4.02 19.58
N LYS A 461 -10.63 5.30 19.28
CA LYS A 461 -11.67 6.20 18.81
C LYS A 461 -11.85 6.00 17.32
N VAL A 462 -13.02 5.52 16.90
CA VAL A 462 -13.32 5.27 15.48
C VAL A 462 -14.47 6.15 15.01
N LEU A 463 -14.25 6.91 13.94
CA LEU A 463 -15.25 7.78 13.31
C LEU A 463 -15.50 7.35 11.87
N TYR A 464 -16.74 7.45 11.46
CA TYR A 464 -17.20 7.19 10.09
C TYR A 464 -17.78 8.49 9.54
N VAL A 465 -17.01 9.19 8.72
CA VAL A 465 -17.33 10.54 8.20
C VAL A 465 -17.83 10.41 6.78
N THR A 466 -19.07 10.85 6.56
CA THR A 466 -19.71 10.89 5.25
C THR A 466 -20.00 12.35 4.83
N GLU A 467 -20.60 12.56 3.67
CA GLU A 467 -21.03 13.88 3.21
C GLU A 467 -22.27 14.41 3.91
N ARG A 468 -22.94 13.62 4.75
CA ARG A 468 -24.21 14.01 5.41
C ARG A 468 -24.17 13.92 6.94
N CYS A 469 -23.33 13.05 7.50
CA CYS A 469 -23.30 12.80 8.94
C CYS A 469 -21.97 12.16 9.38
N VAL A 470 -21.78 12.07 10.70
CA VAL A 470 -20.70 11.35 11.33
C VAL A 470 -21.25 10.31 12.30
N PHE A 471 -20.79 9.06 12.17
CA PHE A 471 -21.01 8.05 13.17
C PHE A 471 -19.72 7.82 14.00
N ARG A 472 -19.89 7.34 15.22
CA ARG A 472 -18.83 6.88 16.11
C ARG A 472 -19.05 5.42 16.47
N LEU A 473 -17.99 4.63 16.50
CA LEU A 473 -18.02 3.26 17.00
C LEU A 473 -18.25 3.26 18.52
N THR A 474 -19.18 2.42 18.99
CA THR A 474 -19.45 2.13 20.38
C THR A 474 -19.51 0.62 20.62
N PRO A 475 -19.49 0.13 21.86
CA PRO A 475 -19.69 -1.30 22.14
C PRO A 475 -21.02 -1.87 21.63
N LYS A 476 -21.98 -1.02 21.28
CA LYS A 476 -23.30 -1.40 20.75
C LYS A 476 -23.40 -1.26 19.23
N GLY A 477 -22.32 -0.94 18.53
CA GLY A 477 -22.28 -0.65 17.10
C GLY A 477 -22.16 0.86 16.80
N LEU A 478 -22.79 1.33 15.75
CA LEU A 478 -22.67 2.72 15.30
C LEU A 478 -23.61 3.66 16.07
N LYS A 479 -23.07 4.79 16.50
CA LYS A 479 -23.83 5.90 17.09
C LYS A 479 -23.74 7.12 16.17
N LEU A 480 -24.88 7.70 15.78
CA LEU A 480 -24.95 8.96 15.06
C LEU A 480 -24.57 10.10 16.03
N ILE A 481 -23.53 10.85 15.74
CA ILE A 481 -23.01 11.90 16.64
C ILE A 481 -23.06 13.30 16.04
N GLU A 482 -23.20 13.41 14.72
CA GLU A 482 -23.26 14.70 14.01
C GLU A 482 -24.07 14.55 12.72
N VAL A 483 -24.94 15.52 12.47
CA VAL A 483 -25.73 15.64 11.23
C VAL A 483 -25.48 17.02 10.63
N TYR A 484 -25.25 17.09 9.33
CA TYR A 484 -24.92 18.37 8.70
C TYR A 484 -26.18 19.19 8.41
N PRO A 485 -26.09 20.53 8.44
CA PRO A 485 -27.23 21.39 8.11
C PRO A 485 -27.80 21.08 6.74
N GLY A 486 -29.14 20.95 6.67
CA GLY A 486 -29.88 20.63 5.45
C GLY A 486 -30.22 19.14 5.29
N ILE A 487 -29.63 18.26 6.09
CA ILE A 487 -29.89 16.80 6.06
C ILE A 487 -31.06 16.47 6.99
N ASP A 488 -32.06 15.77 6.48
CA ASP A 488 -33.14 15.17 7.27
C ASP A 488 -32.69 13.83 7.84
N VAL A 489 -32.71 13.72 9.19
CA VAL A 489 -32.20 12.52 9.89
C VAL A 489 -32.94 11.26 9.48
N GLN A 490 -34.28 11.34 9.38
CA GLN A 490 -35.08 10.17 9.06
C GLN A 490 -34.91 9.75 7.61
N LYS A 491 -35.16 10.68 6.69
CA LYS A 491 -35.19 10.43 5.24
C LYS A 491 -33.79 10.18 4.66
N ASP A 492 -32.82 11.04 5.03
CA ASP A 492 -31.50 11.06 4.36
C ASP A 492 -30.48 10.16 5.05
N ILE A 493 -30.80 9.61 6.26
CA ILE A 493 -29.90 8.75 7.03
C ILE A 493 -30.59 7.44 7.42
N LEU A 494 -31.60 7.49 8.32
CA LEU A 494 -32.12 6.29 8.96
C LEU A 494 -32.86 5.36 7.99
N ASP A 495 -33.68 5.89 7.09
CA ASP A 495 -34.42 5.10 6.09
C ASP A 495 -33.50 4.42 5.05
N LEU A 496 -32.24 4.88 4.93
CA LEU A 496 -31.26 4.34 3.99
C LEU A 496 -30.33 3.31 4.63
N LEU A 497 -30.34 3.18 5.96
CA LEU A 497 -29.55 2.19 6.67
C LEU A 497 -30.28 0.85 6.71
N PRO A 498 -29.59 -0.29 6.43
CA PRO A 498 -30.20 -1.62 6.53
C PRO A 498 -30.29 -2.13 7.98
N PHE A 499 -29.92 -1.32 8.97
CA PHE A 499 -29.90 -1.65 10.39
C PHE A 499 -30.14 -0.41 11.26
N GLU A 500 -30.53 -0.64 12.51
CA GLU A 500 -30.72 0.43 13.50
C GLU A 500 -29.39 0.95 14.04
N VAL A 501 -29.33 2.24 14.34
CA VAL A 501 -28.20 2.92 14.98
C VAL A 501 -28.66 3.70 16.21
N GLU A 502 -27.76 3.89 17.15
CA GLU A 502 -28.00 4.80 18.27
C GLU A 502 -27.97 6.26 17.76
N VAL A 503 -28.99 7.05 18.10
CA VAL A 503 -29.12 8.47 17.74
C VAL A 503 -28.82 9.34 18.97
#